data_288470574b93367ca3d7072f2de22b72
#
_entry.id   288470574b93367ca3d7072f2de22b72
#
_cell.length_a   1.000
_cell.length_b   1.000
_cell.length_c   1.000
_cell.angle_alpha   90.00
_cell.angle_beta   90.00
_cell.angle_gamma   90.00
#
_symmetry.space_group_name_H-M   'P 1'
#
loop_
_entity.id
_entity.type
_entity.pdbx_description
1 polymer ?
#
loop_
_entity_poly.entity_id
_entity_poly.type
_entity_poly.pdbx_seq_one_letter_code
_entity_poly.pdbx_strand_id
1 'polypeptide(L)'
;MRMSRLYMPTLREVPSEAEVPSHQLLLRAGMIRRIDLGVYSYLPIGHRVLKKIEDIIRQQMDKTGAQEFYLASTYEDHLTPLIKSEVRSYKQLPLTFYQVYNSHKDEIKPRYGLIRAKENLEKESYSYDKDIDGMNNSYSHVRKAYESILERLKLKYRITE
;
A
#
# COMPACT_ATOMS: atom_id res chain seq x y z
N MET A 1 -15.15 15.25 15.76
CA MET A 1 -14.14 16.34 15.80
C MET A 1 -14.75 17.56 15.12
N ARG A 2 -14.55 18.75 15.67
CA ARG A 2 -15.05 20.00 15.07
C ARG A 2 -14.06 20.47 14.00
N MET A 3 -14.56 20.83 12.81
CA MET A 3 -13.75 21.35 11.70
C MET A 3 -12.90 22.57 12.12
N SER A 4 -13.44 23.43 12.98
CA SER A 4 -12.73 24.60 13.49
C SER A 4 -11.49 24.30 14.35
N ARG A 5 -11.29 23.03 14.75
CA ARG A 5 -10.12 22.57 15.53
C ARG A 5 -9.21 21.65 14.70
N LEU A 6 -9.55 21.38 13.46
CA LEU A 6 -8.77 20.52 12.59
C LEU A 6 -7.76 21.37 11.81
N TYR A 7 -6.48 21.01 11.90
CA TYR A 7 -5.46 21.60 11.04
C TYR A 7 -5.68 21.11 9.61
N MET A 8 -6.29 21.94 8.79
CA MET A 8 -6.64 21.66 7.39
C MET A 8 -6.42 22.93 6.55
N PRO A 9 -5.17 23.28 6.26
CA PRO A 9 -4.84 24.46 5.48
C PRO A 9 -5.16 24.22 4.01
N THR A 10 -6.33 24.63 3.56
CA THR A 10 -6.75 24.56 2.15
C THR A 10 -6.07 25.66 1.32
N LEU A 11 -5.90 25.41 0.03
CA LEU A 11 -5.39 26.38 -0.92
C LEU A 11 -6.49 26.83 -1.89
N ARG A 12 -6.55 28.13 -2.14
CA ARG A 12 -7.50 28.70 -3.10
C ARG A 12 -7.07 28.39 -4.54
N GLU A 13 -5.79 28.50 -4.81
CA GLU A 13 -5.20 28.29 -6.13
C GLU A 13 -4.51 26.94 -6.24
N VAL A 14 -4.36 26.46 -7.46
CA VAL A 14 -3.60 25.25 -7.77
C VAL A 14 -2.12 25.61 -7.79
N PRO A 15 -1.26 24.93 -7.01
CA PRO A 15 0.19 25.10 -7.12
C PRO A 15 0.68 24.75 -8.54
N SER A 16 1.60 25.55 -9.07
CA SER A 16 2.10 25.43 -10.46
C SER A 16 2.76 24.09 -10.76
N GLU A 17 3.30 23.44 -9.73
CA GLU A 17 3.94 22.12 -9.82
C GLU A 17 2.94 20.94 -9.88
N ALA A 18 1.65 21.20 -9.68
CA ALA A 18 0.64 20.16 -9.68
C ALA A 18 0.05 19.91 -11.08
N GLU A 19 0.60 18.94 -11.79
CA GLU A 19 0.23 18.64 -13.18
C GLU A 19 -1.09 17.87 -13.31
N VAL A 20 -1.31 16.85 -12.45
CA VAL A 20 -2.47 15.95 -12.56
C VAL A 20 -3.58 16.31 -11.59
N PRO A 21 -4.87 16.06 -11.94
CA PRO A 21 -6.01 16.46 -11.10
C PRO A 21 -5.96 15.90 -9.67
N SER A 22 -5.52 14.66 -9.47
CA SER A 22 -5.39 14.07 -8.14
C SER A 22 -4.40 14.84 -7.26
N HIS A 23 -3.24 15.22 -7.81
CA HIS A 23 -2.24 16.00 -7.10
C HIS A 23 -2.78 17.40 -6.74
N GLN A 24 -3.44 18.06 -7.70
CA GLN A 24 -4.08 19.37 -7.49
C GLN A 24 -5.10 19.34 -6.36
N LEU A 25 -5.99 18.35 -6.37
CA LEU A 25 -7.04 18.20 -5.37
C LEU A 25 -6.49 17.89 -3.98
N LEU A 26 -5.50 17.00 -3.88
CA LEU A 26 -4.89 16.64 -2.60
C LEU A 26 -4.19 17.85 -1.95
N LEU A 27 -3.47 18.66 -2.71
CA LEU A 27 -2.83 19.88 -2.23
C LEU A 27 -3.86 20.93 -1.82
N ARG A 28 -4.85 21.20 -2.68
CA ARG A 28 -5.90 22.21 -2.41
C ARG A 28 -6.76 21.85 -1.20
N ALA A 29 -7.11 20.60 -1.05
CA ALA A 29 -7.91 20.12 0.08
C ALA A 29 -7.14 20.10 1.41
N GLY A 30 -5.85 20.41 1.43
CA GLY A 30 -5.05 20.32 2.64
C GLY A 30 -4.87 18.89 3.13
N MET A 31 -4.80 17.92 2.22
CA MET A 31 -4.55 16.52 2.54
C MET A 31 -3.07 16.18 2.58
N ILE A 32 -2.31 16.80 1.70
CA ILE A 32 -0.84 16.65 1.63
C ILE A 32 -0.16 18.02 1.51
N ARG A 33 1.14 18.05 1.84
CA ARG A 33 2.06 19.14 1.52
C ARG A 33 3.37 18.58 1.00
N ARG A 34 3.89 19.19 -0.03
CA ARG A 34 5.22 18.89 -0.54
C ARG A 34 6.26 19.42 0.43
N ILE A 35 7.20 18.56 0.82
CA ILE A 35 8.36 18.89 1.66
C ILE A 35 9.59 19.06 0.78
N ASP A 36 9.77 18.13 -0.15
CA ASP A 36 10.84 18.16 -1.14
C ASP A 36 10.36 17.52 -2.45
N LEU A 37 11.20 17.49 -3.46
CA LEU A 37 10.90 16.86 -4.75
C LEU A 37 10.59 15.38 -4.58
N GLY A 38 9.32 15.02 -4.80
CA GLY A 38 8.83 13.65 -4.63
C GLY A 38 8.61 13.21 -3.17
N VAL A 39 8.71 14.15 -2.21
CA VAL A 39 8.48 13.88 -0.78
C VAL A 39 7.29 14.69 -0.28
N TYR A 40 6.33 14.03 0.34
CA TYR A 40 5.08 14.63 0.79
C TYR A 40 4.76 14.28 2.25
N SER A 41 4.36 15.29 3.02
CA SER A 41 3.74 15.07 4.34
C SER A 41 2.23 14.93 4.19
N TYR A 42 1.67 13.90 4.82
CA TYR A 42 0.23 13.77 4.98
C TYR A 42 -0.24 14.63 6.14
N LEU A 43 -1.13 15.57 5.86
CA LEU A 43 -1.78 16.38 6.88
C LEU A 43 -2.88 15.58 7.59
N PRO A 44 -3.43 16.04 8.73
CA PRO A 44 -4.32 15.23 9.56
C PRO A 44 -5.49 14.57 8.81
N ILE A 45 -6.09 15.24 7.84
CA ILE A 45 -7.20 14.65 7.07
C ILE A 45 -6.69 13.62 6.04
N GLY A 46 -5.57 13.91 5.38
CA GLY A 46 -4.91 12.97 4.46
C GLY A 46 -4.46 11.70 5.18
N HIS A 47 -3.85 11.85 6.35
CA HIS A 47 -3.45 10.72 7.18
C HIS A 47 -4.64 9.83 7.60
N ARG A 48 -5.79 10.42 7.92
CA ARG A 48 -7.01 9.66 8.23
C ARG A 48 -7.53 8.85 7.03
N VAL A 49 -7.46 9.44 5.83
CA VAL A 49 -7.83 8.71 4.61
C VAL A 49 -6.88 7.56 4.37
N LEU A 50 -5.56 7.80 4.51
CA LEU A 50 -4.53 6.77 4.39
C LEU A 50 -4.79 5.61 5.36
N LYS A 51 -5.04 5.91 6.64
CA LYS A 51 -5.37 4.87 7.64
C LYS A 51 -6.60 4.05 7.28
N LYS A 52 -7.65 4.67 6.74
CA LYS A 52 -8.83 3.92 6.26
C LYS A 52 -8.50 2.98 5.10
N ILE A 53 -7.60 3.39 4.20
CA ILE A 53 -7.14 2.54 3.09
C ILE A 53 -6.34 1.37 3.65
N GLU A 54 -5.41 1.61 4.56
CA GLU A 54 -4.65 0.57 5.26
C GLU A 54 -5.57 -0.44 5.94
N ASP A 55 -6.58 0.03 6.69
CA ASP A 55 -7.53 -0.83 7.40
C ASP A 55 -8.33 -1.72 6.41
N ILE A 56 -8.72 -1.18 5.26
CA ILE A 56 -9.39 -1.95 4.22
C ILE A 56 -8.47 -3.05 3.68
N ILE A 57 -7.21 -2.71 3.42
CA ILE A 57 -6.21 -3.66 2.92
C ILE A 57 -6.00 -4.78 3.94
N ARG A 58 -5.71 -4.46 5.21
CA ARG A 58 -5.50 -5.44 6.27
C ARG A 58 -6.68 -6.38 6.42
N GLN A 59 -7.89 -5.83 6.51
CA GLN A 59 -9.10 -6.65 6.62
C GLN A 59 -9.30 -7.64 5.47
N GLN A 60 -8.90 -7.29 4.25
CA GLN A 60 -9.03 -8.22 3.13
C GLN A 60 -7.89 -9.24 3.11
N MET A 61 -6.69 -8.86 3.50
CA MET A 61 -5.58 -9.81 3.61
C MET A 61 -5.81 -10.82 4.74
N ASP A 62 -6.28 -10.38 5.91
CA ASP A 62 -6.62 -11.26 7.03
C ASP A 62 -7.67 -12.31 6.66
N LYS A 63 -8.66 -11.95 5.81
CA LYS A 63 -9.66 -12.90 5.31
C LYS A 63 -9.09 -14.02 4.43
N THR A 64 -7.93 -13.83 3.84
CA THR A 64 -7.23 -14.89 3.08
C THR A 64 -6.50 -15.87 4.00
N GLY A 65 -6.43 -15.58 5.30
CA GLY A 65 -5.60 -16.31 6.27
C GLY A 65 -4.13 -15.87 6.24
N ALA A 66 -3.80 -14.83 5.49
CA ALA A 66 -2.45 -14.26 5.48
C ALA A 66 -2.12 -13.60 6.83
N GLN A 67 -0.87 -13.73 7.25
CA GLN A 67 -0.39 -13.16 8.51
C GLN A 67 0.40 -11.88 8.23
N GLU A 68 0.05 -10.79 8.92
CA GLU A 68 0.82 -9.55 8.84
C GLU A 68 2.12 -9.72 9.62
N PHE A 69 3.23 -9.32 9.00
CA PHE A 69 4.49 -9.25 9.70
C PHE A 69 5.32 -8.07 9.20
N TYR A 70 6.35 -7.69 9.93
CA TYR A 70 7.20 -6.56 9.63
C TYR A 70 8.64 -7.02 9.44
N LEU A 71 9.19 -6.78 8.25
CA LEU A 71 10.60 -6.98 7.97
C LEU A 71 11.39 -5.70 8.21
N ALA A 72 12.54 -5.82 8.83
CA ALA A 72 13.43 -4.68 9.10
C ALA A 72 14.03 -4.09 7.82
N SER A 73 14.17 -4.89 6.77
CA SER A 73 14.53 -4.46 5.42
C SER A 73 13.62 -5.17 4.43
N THR A 74 13.12 -4.41 3.48
CA THR A 74 12.22 -4.92 2.46
C THR A 74 12.96 -5.85 1.56
N TYR A 75 12.54 -7.11 1.40
CA TYR A 75 12.77 -7.83 0.16
C TYR A 75 12.49 -9.32 0.35
N GLU A 76 11.90 -9.93 -0.66
CA GLU A 76 11.73 -11.38 -0.82
C GLU A 76 13.03 -12.15 -0.61
N ASP A 77 14.18 -11.54 -0.93
CA ASP A 77 15.53 -12.11 -0.71
C ASP A 77 15.82 -12.40 0.77
N HIS A 78 15.21 -11.68 1.71
CA HIS A 78 15.37 -11.92 3.15
C HIS A 78 14.30 -12.84 3.73
N LEU A 79 13.09 -12.78 3.16
CA LEU A 79 11.98 -13.59 3.66
C LEU A 79 12.15 -15.07 3.33
N THR A 80 12.58 -15.40 2.11
CA THR A 80 12.76 -16.78 1.68
C THR A 80 13.76 -17.56 2.53
N PRO A 81 14.96 -17.04 2.84
CA PRO A 81 15.88 -17.68 3.78
C PRO A 81 15.31 -17.85 5.19
N LEU A 82 14.56 -16.85 5.69
CA LEU A 82 13.90 -16.92 6.99
C LEU A 82 12.89 -18.08 7.01
N ILE A 83 11.99 -18.13 6.05
CA ILE A 83 10.99 -19.21 5.96
C ILE A 83 11.66 -20.57 5.81
N LYS A 84 12.72 -20.66 5.01
CA LYS A 84 13.49 -21.90 4.85
C LYS A 84 14.12 -22.39 6.17
N SER A 85 14.52 -21.48 7.05
CA SER A 85 15.07 -21.85 8.36
C SER A 85 14.03 -22.30 9.37
N GLU A 86 12.79 -21.79 9.27
CA GLU A 86 11.72 -22.03 10.23
C GLU A 86 10.81 -23.18 9.83
N VAL A 87 10.55 -23.37 8.54
CA VAL A 87 9.67 -24.44 8.03
C VAL A 87 10.40 -25.80 8.01
N ARG A 88 9.98 -26.67 8.90
CA ARG A 88 10.59 -28.01 9.07
C ARG A 88 9.83 -29.12 8.37
N SER A 89 8.61 -28.86 7.90
CA SER A 89 7.76 -29.86 7.27
C SER A 89 6.82 -29.22 6.26
N TYR A 90 6.60 -29.90 5.13
CA TYR A 90 5.61 -29.50 4.13
C TYR A 90 4.18 -29.41 4.68
N LYS A 91 3.90 -30.04 5.83
CA LYS A 91 2.61 -29.94 6.53
C LYS A 91 2.33 -28.55 7.10
N GLN A 92 3.35 -27.72 7.21
CA GLN A 92 3.23 -26.31 7.64
C GLN A 92 2.81 -25.39 6.50
N LEU A 93 2.82 -25.88 5.26
CA LEU A 93 2.39 -25.14 4.07
C LEU A 93 0.91 -25.42 3.75
N PRO A 94 0.18 -24.46 3.14
CA PRO A 94 0.67 -23.17 2.67
C PRO A 94 0.86 -22.15 3.79
N LEU A 95 1.79 -21.21 3.59
CA LEU A 95 1.97 -20.04 4.42
C LEU A 95 1.83 -18.80 3.56
N THR A 96 1.03 -17.83 3.99
CA THR A 96 0.89 -16.55 3.31
C THR A 96 1.15 -15.43 4.30
N PHE A 97 2.03 -14.52 3.89
CA PHE A 97 2.42 -13.35 4.68
C PHE A 97 2.14 -12.09 3.89
N TYR A 98 1.94 -10.99 4.59
CA TYR A 98 1.90 -9.67 3.99
C TYR A 98 2.51 -8.62 4.93
N GLN A 99 2.92 -7.52 4.35
CA GLN A 99 3.34 -6.34 5.10
C GLN A 99 2.78 -5.06 4.47
N VAL A 100 2.60 -4.04 5.32
CA VAL A 100 2.29 -2.67 4.90
C VAL A 100 3.35 -1.77 5.50
N TYR A 101 4.14 -1.13 4.66
CA TYR A 101 5.33 -0.39 5.10
C TYR A 101 5.58 0.86 4.24
N ASN A 102 6.38 1.77 4.78
CA ASN A 102 6.87 2.91 4.02
C ASN A 102 8.07 2.49 3.18
N SER A 103 7.91 2.53 1.88
CA SER A 103 8.97 2.27 0.90
C SER A 103 9.66 3.57 0.51
N HIS A 104 10.98 3.54 0.48
CA HIS A 104 11.82 4.64 0.00
C HIS A 104 12.49 4.20 -1.29
N LYS A 105 12.24 4.94 -2.37
CA LYS A 105 12.79 4.65 -3.70
C LYS A 105 13.70 5.79 -4.15
N ASP A 106 14.83 5.46 -4.72
CA ASP A 106 15.69 6.45 -5.37
C ASP A 106 15.12 6.86 -6.74
N GLU A 107 13.96 7.54 -6.69
CA GLU A 107 13.28 8.01 -7.90
C GLU A 107 13.98 9.26 -8.43
N ILE A 108 14.62 9.12 -9.58
CA ILE A 108 15.40 10.17 -10.22
C ILE A 108 14.50 11.30 -10.75
N LYS A 109 13.29 10.98 -11.21
CA LYS A 109 12.34 11.93 -11.80
C LYS A 109 10.95 11.81 -11.16
N PRO A 110 10.78 12.22 -9.90
CA PRO A 110 9.48 12.21 -9.26
C PRO A 110 8.52 13.15 -9.99
N ARG A 111 7.28 12.70 -10.20
CA ARG A 111 6.22 13.47 -10.87
C ARG A 111 4.84 12.92 -10.56
N TYR A 112 3.81 13.67 -10.93
CA TYR A 112 2.40 13.28 -10.73
C TYR A 112 2.01 13.11 -9.25
N GLY A 113 2.62 13.89 -8.36
CA GLY A 113 2.33 13.85 -6.93
C GLY A 113 2.66 12.50 -6.29
N LEU A 114 1.70 11.92 -5.59
CA LEU A 114 1.88 10.63 -4.92
C LEU A 114 1.99 9.42 -5.86
N ILE A 115 1.68 9.58 -7.15
CA ILE A 115 1.71 8.45 -8.11
C ILE A 115 3.17 8.01 -8.36
N ARG A 116 4.10 8.96 -8.40
CA ARG A 116 5.52 8.69 -8.63
C ARG A 116 6.37 9.52 -7.65
N ALA A 117 6.21 9.23 -6.38
CA ALA A 117 6.93 9.83 -5.27
C ALA A 117 8.18 9.01 -4.91
N LYS A 118 9.09 9.62 -4.13
CA LYS A 118 10.25 8.92 -3.55
C LYS A 118 9.86 8.08 -2.34
N GLU A 119 8.80 8.47 -1.65
CA GLU A 119 8.28 7.77 -0.48
C GLU A 119 6.84 7.34 -0.74
N ASN A 120 6.55 6.07 -0.56
CA ASN A 120 5.22 5.50 -0.75
C ASN A 120 4.88 4.52 0.37
N LEU A 121 3.61 4.47 0.75
CA LEU A 121 3.10 3.36 1.53
C LEU A 121 2.81 2.21 0.57
N GLU A 122 3.50 1.10 0.75
CA GLU A 122 3.38 -0.09 -0.09
C GLU A 122 2.84 -1.27 0.69
N LYS A 123 2.13 -2.15 0.01
CA LYS A 123 1.68 -3.44 0.51
C LYS A 123 2.26 -4.53 -0.36
N GLU A 124 2.95 -5.46 0.26
CA GLU A 124 3.46 -6.67 -0.39
C GLU A 124 2.86 -7.91 0.25
N SER A 125 2.78 -8.99 -0.49
CA SER A 125 2.42 -10.29 0.06
C SER A 125 3.14 -11.42 -0.65
N TYR A 126 3.42 -12.48 0.12
CA TYR A 126 4.21 -13.62 -0.29
C TYR A 126 3.49 -14.89 0.13
N SER A 127 3.42 -15.87 -0.77
CA SER A 127 2.93 -17.20 -0.43
C SER A 127 4.00 -18.25 -0.66
N TYR A 128 4.01 -19.25 0.22
CA TYR A 128 4.88 -20.42 0.15
C TYR A 128 3.99 -21.64 0.14
N ASP A 129 4.05 -22.36 -0.95
CA ASP A 129 3.15 -23.48 -1.23
C ASP A 129 3.97 -24.76 -1.46
N LYS A 130 3.31 -25.89 -1.31
CA LYS A 130 3.94 -27.21 -1.41
C LYS A 130 4.17 -27.62 -2.87
N ASP A 131 3.29 -27.16 -3.77
CA ASP A 131 3.27 -27.50 -5.19
C ASP A 131 2.62 -26.38 -6.03
N ILE A 132 2.61 -26.54 -7.33
CA ILE A 132 2.08 -25.56 -8.28
C ILE A 132 0.57 -25.36 -8.09
N ASP A 133 -0.17 -26.41 -7.78
CA ASP A 133 -1.63 -26.32 -7.57
C ASP A 133 -1.92 -25.50 -6.30
N GLY A 134 -1.16 -25.71 -5.24
CA GLY A 134 -1.21 -24.88 -4.03
C GLY A 134 -0.90 -23.43 -4.32
N MET A 135 0.17 -23.16 -5.07
CA MET A 135 0.56 -21.80 -5.48
C MET A 135 -0.56 -21.11 -6.27
N ASN A 136 -1.15 -21.79 -7.26
CA ASN A 136 -2.25 -21.25 -8.05
C ASN A 136 -3.47 -20.93 -7.19
N ASN A 137 -3.75 -21.77 -6.18
CA ASN A 137 -4.83 -21.54 -5.23
C ASN A 137 -4.55 -20.31 -4.36
N SER A 138 -3.36 -20.20 -3.78
CA SER A 138 -2.92 -19.04 -2.98
C SER A 138 -2.96 -17.75 -3.81
N TYR A 139 -2.46 -17.79 -5.05
CA TYR A 139 -2.55 -16.68 -5.98
C TYR A 139 -3.99 -16.24 -6.22
N SER A 140 -4.90 -17.19 -6.46
CA SER A 140 -6.31 -16.91 -6.70
C SER A 140 -6.99 -16.27 -5.48
N HIS A 141 -6.64 -16.68 -4.27
CA HIS A 141 -7.14 -16.07 -3.03
C HIS A 141 -6.65 -14.63 -2.86
N VAL A 142 -5.36 -14.38 -3.07
CA VAL A 142 -4.79 -13.03 -2.98
C VAL A 142 -5.37 -12.13 -4.08
N ARG A 143 -5.54 -12.64 -5.30
CA ARG A 143 -6.20 -11.91 -6.39
C ARG A 143 -7.61 -11.45 -6.01
N LYS A 144 -8.45 -12.34 -5.48
CA LYS A 144 -9.80 -11.99 -5.00
C LYS A 144 -9.76 -10.94 -3.87
N ALA A 145 -8.77 -11.01 -3.00
CA ALA A 145 -8.59 -9.99 -1.97
C ALA A 145 -8.28 -8.60 -2.59
N TYR A 146 -7.42 -8.54 -3.61
CA TYR A 146 -7.15 -7.28 -4.34
C TYR A 146 -8.41 -6.74 -5.04
N GLU A 147 -9.16 -7.59 -5.71
CA GLU A 147 -10.44 -7.21 -6.35
C GLU A 147 -11.38 -6.59 -5.30
N SER A 148 -11.55 -7.24 -4.17
CA SER A 148 -12.38 -6.73 -3.05
C SER A 148 -11.84 -5.42 -2.45
N ILE A 149 -10.53 -5.24 -2.35
CA ILE A 149 -9.92 -3.97 -1.93
C ILE A 149 -10.30 -2.85 -2.89
N LEU A 150 -10.10 -3.06 -4.19
CA LEU A 150 -10.38 -2.07 -5.22
C LEU A 150 -11.87 -1.69 -5.28
N GLU A 151 -12.76 -2.68 -5.15
CA GLU A 151 -14.21 -2.47 -5.07
C GLU A 151 -14.60 -1.64 -3.83
N ARG A 152 -14.08 -1.97 -2.66
CA ARG A 152 -14.33 -1.21 -1.42
C ARG A 152 -13.80 0.22 -1.48
N LEU A 153 -12.70 0.43 -2.20
CA LEU A 153 -12.14 1.75 -2.48
C LEU A 153 -12.87 2.48 -3.62
N LYS A 154 -13.84 1.82 -4.28
CA LYS A 154 -14.59 2.33 -5.44
C LYS A 154 -13.69 2.73 -6.61
N LEU A 155 -12.58 2.03 -6.78
CA LEU A 155 -11.65 2.24 -7.88
C LEU A 155 -12.07 1.40 -9.09
N LYS A 156 -12.03 2.02 -10.27
CA LYS A 156 -12.19 1.29 -11.54
C LYS A 156 -10.88 0.59 -11.83
N TYR A 157 -10.93 -0.70 -12.10
CA TYR A 157 -9.77 -1.50 -12.43
C TYR A 157 -10.02 -2.41 -13.63
N ARG A 158 -8.95 -2.92 -14.20
CA ARG A 158 -8.96 -3.91 -15.27
C ARG A 158 -7.93 -4.97 -14.94
N ILE A 159 -8.35 -6.23 -14.99
CA ILE A 159 -7.44 -7.37 -14.90
C ILE A 159 -6.90 -7.63 -16.29
N THR A 160 -5.60 -7.74 -16.41
CA THR A 160 -4.88 -8.16 -17.63
C THR A 160 -4.14 -9.44 -17.33
N GLU A 161 -4.19 -10.38 -18.26
CA GLU A 161 -3.37 -11.59 -18.25
C GLU A 161 -1.97 -11.30 -18.75
#